data_89d528f397c87052425588ad3fc286c3
#
_entry.id   89d528f397c87052425588ad3fc286c3
#
_cell.length_a   1.000
_cell.length_b   1.000
_cell.length_c   1.000
_cell.angle_alpha   90.00
_cell.angle_beta   90.00
_cell.angle_gamma   90.00
#
_symmetry.space_group_name_H-M   'P 1'
#
loop_
_entity.id
_entity.type
_entity.pdbx_description
1 polymer ?
#
loop_
_entity_poly.entity_id
_entity_poly.type
_entity_poly.pdbx_seq_one_letter_code
_entity_poly.pdbx_strand_id
1 'polypeptide(L)'
;MNENCSLLVCSCDKYSTAWYPYFELIKKYWPEHPQKIYLNTETKQYRCEGLEIQTINSDKHCTWSERLYHCLTQIDTKYVVFSLEDFFLLGYVDQKAIDQCMQWMEEDGNIAVCRLCTSNLDKLKKPWKDSNFRIAEADIQYRLDTQAALWN
;
A
#
# COMPACT_ATOMS: atom_id res chain seq x y z
N MET A 1 0.11 -16.46 4.85
CA MET A 1 0.36 -15.29 3.96
C MET A 1 -0.71 -15.31 2.89
N ASN A 2 -1.32 -14.18 2.61
CA ASN A 2 -2.39 -14.13 1.62
C ASN A 2 -1.79 -13.96 0.22
N GLU A 3 -1.82 -15.02 -0.59
CA GLU A 3 -1.29 -15.04 -1.96
C GLU A 3 -2.03 -14.08 -2.90
N ASN A 4 -3.23 -13.63 -2.50
CA ASN A 4 -4.05 -12.68 -3.25
C ASN A 4 -3.75 -11.21 -2.94
N CYS A 5 -2.72 -10.92 -2.15
CA CYS A 5 -2.32 -9.57 -1.78
C CYS A 5 -0.87 -9.31 -2.15
N SER A 6 -0.58 -8.11 -2.64
CA SER A 6 0.78 -7.62 -2.89
C SER A 6 1.03 -6.28 -2.22
N LEU A 7 2.30 -5.95 -2.03
CA LEU A 7 2.75 -4.61 -1.63
C LEU A 7 3.27 -3.87 -2.88
N LEU A 8 2.68 -2.74 -3.21
CA LEU A 8 3.18 -1.82 -4.23
C LEU A 8 3.78 -0.59 -3.56
N VAL A 9 5.08 -0.40 -3.74
CA VAL A 9 5.81 0.79 -3.29
C VAL A 9 6.04 1.69 -4.49
N CYS A 10 5.35 2.82 -4.54
CA CYS A 10 5.57 3.83 -5.58
C CYS A 10 6.70 4.75 -5.17
N SER A 11 7.72 4.85 -6.02
CA SER A 11 8.91 5.65 -5.81
C SER A 11 9.41 6.25 -7.13
N CYS A 12 10.58 6.84 -7.09
CA CYS A 12 11.35 7.29 -8.24
C CYS A 12 12.85 7.19 -7.97
N ASP A 13 13.64 7.23 -9.03
CA ASP A 13 15.10 7.09 -8.95
C ASP A 13 15.76 8.12 -8.02
N LYS A 14 15.16 9.31 -7.90
CA LYS A 14 15.63 10.39 -7.03
C LYS A 14 15.59 10.00 -5.55
N TYR A 15 14.61 9.20 -5.15
CA TYR A 15 14.41 8.79 -3.76
C TYR A 15 15.01 7.41 -3.44
N SER A 16 15.88 6.90 -4.30
CA SER A 16 16.52 5.58 -4.12
C SER A 16 17.30 5.41 -2.81
N THR A 17 17.72 6.50 -2.17
CA THR A 17 18.35 6.47 -0.86
C THR A 17 17.40 6.07 0.29
N ALA A 18 16.09 6.23 0.10
CA ALA A 18 15.08 5.84 1.06
C ALA A 18 14.75 4.33 0.99
N TRP A 19 15.08 3.64 -0.10
CA TRP A 19 14.67 2.26 -0.31
C TRP A 19 15.29 1.31 0.71
N TYR A 20 16.58 1.45 1.00
CA TYR A 20 17.23 0.58 1.97
C TYR A 20 16.59 0.68 3.36
N PRO A 21 16.48 1.85 4.02
CA PRO A 21 15.83 1.93 5.32
C PRO A 21 14.35 1.54 5.27
N TYR A 22 13.63 1.84 4.20
CA TYR A 22 12.23 1.45 4.04
C TYR A 22 12.06 -0.08 4.10
N PHE A 23 12.79 -0.83 3.27
CA PHE A 23 12.66 -2.28 3.21
C PHE A 23 13.24 -2.99 4.45
N GLU A 24 14.25 -2.43 5.11
CA GLU A 24 14.69 -2.92 6.42
C GLU A 24 13.60 -2.78 7.49
N LEU A 25 12.83 -1.69 7.45
CA LEU A 25 11.70 -1.51 8.35
C LEU A 25 10.53 -2.45 8.02
N ILE A 26 10.28 -2.74 6.73
CA ILE A 26 9.32 -3.78 6.33
C ILE A 26 9.70 -5.12 6.94
N LYS A 27 10.93 -5.58 6.77
CA LYS A 27 11.39 -6.84 7.37
C LYS A 27 11.24 -6.87 8.88
N LYS A 28 11.54 -5.75 9.53
CA LYS A 28 11.52 -5.64 11.00
C LYS A 28 10.11 -5.59 11.56
N TYR A 29 9.24 -4.81 10.96
CA TYR A 29 7.94 -4.46 11.55
C TYR A 29 6.74 -5.10 10.85
N TRP A 30 6.97 -5.78 9.72
CA TRP A 30 5.91 -6.50 9.02
C TRP A 30 6.35 -7.90 8.62
N PRO A 31 6.59 -8.80 9.57
CA PRO A 31 7.08 -10.17 9.29
C PRO A 31 6.10 -11.00 8.44
N GLU A 32 4.81 -10.64 8.45
CA GLU A 32 3.76 -11.27 7.66
C GLU A 32 3.45 -10.51 6.36
N HIS A 33 4.38 -9.64 5.89
CA HIS A 33 4.19 -8.87 4.65
C HIS A 33 3.82 -9.77 3.46
N PRO A 34 3.13 -9.24 2.42
CA PRO A 34 2.87 -9.98 1.20
C PRO A 34 4.16 -10.51 0.58
N GLN A 35 4.13 -11.73 0.03
CA GLN A 35 5.30 -12.31 -0.65
C GLN A 35 5.66 -11.51 -1.90
N LYS A 36 4.65 -11.05 -2.66
CA LYS A 36 4.85 -10.24 -3.86
C LYS A 36 5.01 -8.78 -3.48
N ILE A 37 6.21 -8.26 -3.67
CA ILE A 37 6.54 -6.85 -3.45
C ILE A 37 6.96 -6.24 -4.77
N TYR A 38 6.30 -5.16 -5.14
CA TYR A 38 6.60 -4.38 -6.34
C TYR A 38 7.17 -3.02 -5.96
N LEU A 39 8.27 -2.63 -6.61
CA LEU A 39 8.85 -1.30 -6.47
C LEU A 39 8.80 -0.57 -7.81
N ASN A 40 8.01 0.50 -7.88
CA ASN A 40 7.98 1.34 -9.08
C ASN A 40 9.11 2.37 -9.06
N THR A 41 9.85 2.44 -10.16
CA THR A 41 10.96 3.38 -10.38
C THR A 41 10.99 3.82 -11.84
N GLU A 42 11.97 4.67 -12.23
CA GLU A 42 12.18 5.00 -13.64
C GLU A 42 13.15 4.02 -14.30
N THR A 43 14.38 3.93 -13.81
CA THR A 43 15.46 3.14 -14.46
C THR A 43 16.20 2.24 -13.51
N LYS A 44 16.26 2.59 -12.22
CA LYS A 44 17.02 1.83 -11.22
C LYS A 44 16.34 0.51 -10.89
N GLN A 45 17.17 -0.47 -10.60
CA GLN A 45 16.76 -1.76 -10.02
C GLN A 45 17.16 -1.79 -8.56
N TYR A 46 16.42 -2.53 -7.75
CA TYR A 46 16.71 -2.68 -6.34
C TYR A 46 16.55 -4.13 -5.89
N ARG A 47 17.42 -4.55 -4.98
CA ARG A 47 17.35 -5.85 -4.31
C ARG A 47 17.59 -5.66 -2.82
N CYS A 48 16.85 -6.39 -2.01
CA CYS A 48 17.02 -6.43 -0.56
C CYS A 48 17.09 -7.89 -0.12
N GLU A 49 18.13 -8.24 0.61
CA GLU A 49 18.28 -9.60 1.14
C GLU A 49 17.09 -9.95 2.04
N GLY A 50 16.51 -11.13 1.80
CA GLY A 50 15.35 -11.60 2.55
C GLY A 50 13.99 -11.09 2.05
N LEU A 51 13.94 -10.27 0.98
CA LEU A 51 12.70 -9.85 0.32
C LEU A 51 12.76 -10.15 -1.18
N GLU A 52 11.64 -10.64 -1.71
CA GLU A 52 11.47 -10.84 -3.15
C GLU A 52 10.83 -9.59 -3.77
N ILE A 53 11.68 -8.66 -4.23
CA ILE A 53 11.24 -7.40 -4.80
C ILE A 53 11.32 -7.45 -6.32
N GLN A 54 10.17 -7.27 -6.98
CA GLN A 54 10.11 -7.06 -8.42
C GLN A 54 10.08 -5.56 -8.72
N THR A 55 11.09 -5.07 -9.42
CA THR A 55 11.11 -3.67 -9.86
C THR A 55 10.33 -3.51 -11.16
N ILE A 56 9.38 -2.58 -11.17
CA ILE A 56 8.63 -2.16 -12.34
C ILE A 56 9.15 -0.79 -12.78
N ASN A 57 9.83 -0.74 -13.92
CA ASN A 57 10.33 0.51 -14.47
C ASN A 57 9.27 1.18 -15.34
N SER A 58 9.05 2.45 -15.15
CA SER A 58 8.16 3.30 -15.94
C SER A 58 8.94 4.43 -16.59
N ASP A 59 8.52 4.86 -17.78
CA ASP A 59 9.17 5.99 -18.47
C ASP A 59 9.17 7.25 -17.58
N LYS A 60 10.32 7.91 -17.49
CA LYS A 60 10.51 9.14 -16.72
C LYS A 60 9.64 10.32 -17.19
N HIS A 61 9.15 10.26 -18.43
CA HIS A 61 8.27 11.28 -18.98
C HIS A 61 6.78 11.04 -18.66
N CYS A 62 6.44 9.86 -18.14
CA CYS A 62 5.08 9.60 -17.67
C CYS A 62 4.74 10.40 -16.43
N THR A 63 3.50 10.86 -16.37
CA THR A 63 2.93 11.41 -15.14
C THR A 63 2.87 10.35 -14.02
N TRP A 64 2.72 10.80 -12.81
CA TRP A 64 2.57 9.88 -11.67
C TRP A 64 1.41 8.88 -11.86
N SER A 65 0.27 9.37 -12.36
CA SER A 65 -0.91 8.54 -12.59
C SER A 65 -0.69 7.49 -13.69
N GLU A 66 -0.01 7.85 -14.77
CA GLU A 66 0.34 6.91 -15.84
C GLU A 66 1.29 5.83 -15.35
N ARG A 67 2.26 6.19 -14.52
CA ARG A 67 3.18 5.23 -13.88
C ARG A 67 2.45 4.28 -12.95
N LEU A 68 1.55 4.81 -12.10
CA LEU A 68 0.73 3.98 -11.22
C LEU A 68 -0.14 3.02 -12.02
N TYR A 69 -0.82 3.51 -13.05
CA TYR A 69 -1.63 2.66 -13.93
C TYR A 69 -0.80 1.55 -14.59
N HIS A 70 0.38 1.90 -15.12
CA HIS A 70 1.32 0.93 -15.70
C HIS A 70 1.71 -0.16 -14.69
N CYS A 71 1.96 0.19 -13.43
CA CYS A 71 2.26 -0.78 -12.39
C CYS A 71 1.07 -1.69 -12.11
N LEU A 72 -0.12 -1.13 -11.93
CA LEU A 72 -1.32 -1.88 -11.60
C LEU A 72 -1.69 -2.88 -12.70
N THR A 73 -1.39 -2.59 -13.98
CA THR A 73 -1.62 -3.55 -15.09
C THR A 73 -0.68 -4.75 -15.08
N GLN A 74 0.40 -4.72 -14.29
CA GLN A 74 1.36 -5.82 -14.17
C GLN A 74 1.20 -6.63 -12.88
N ILE A 75 0.35 -6.17 -11.97
CA ILE A 75 0.07 -6.84 -10.70
C ILE A 75 -1.09 -7.81 -10.90
N ASP A 76 -0.88 -9.06 -10.54
CA ASP A 76 -1.82 -10.17 -10.74
C ASP A 76 -2.59 -10.56 -9.46
N THR A 77 -2.37 -9.85 -8.35
CA THR A 77 -3.10 -10.08 -7.10
C THR A 77 -4.38 -9.25 -7.03
N LYS A 78 -5.40 -9.80 -6.39
CA LYS A 78 -6.70 -9.11 -6.23
C LYS A 78 -6.57 -7.86 -5.35
N TYR A 79 -5.75 -7.93 -4.30
CA TYR A 79 -5.57 -6.83 -3.35
C TYR A 79 -4.17 -6.25 -3.45
N VAL A 80 -4.07 -4.93 -3.30
CA VAL A 80 -2.81 -4.22 -3.31
C VAL A 80 -2.70 -3.31 -2.09
N VAL A 81 -1.72 -3.56 -1.24
CA VAL A 81 -1.31 -2.55 -0.26
C VAL A 81 -0.43 -1.54 -0.97
N PHE A 82 -0.94 -0.33 -1.10
CA PHE A 82 -0.22 0.78 -1.70
C PHE A 82 0.57 1.54 -0.64
N SER A 83 1.82 1.91 -0.93
CA SER A 83 2.68 2.72 -0.07
C SER A 83 3.62 3.61 -0.90
N LEU A 84 4.17 4.63 -0.28
CA LEU A 84 5.29 5.40 -0.79
C LEU A 84 6.56 5.04 -0.02
N GLU A 85 7.72 5.26 -0.61
CA GLU A 85 9.02 4.91 -0.05
C GLU A 85 9.43 5.69 1.20
N ASP A 86 8.73 6.77 1.51
CA ASP A 86 8.95 7.61 2.69
C ASP A 86 7.98 7.32 3.85
N PHE A 87 7.06 6.37 3.66
CA PHE A 87 6.16 5.91 4.73
C PHE A 87 6.84 4.86 5.60
N PHE A 88 7.81 5.29 6.37
CA PHE A 88 8.57 4.43 7.26
C PHE A 88 7.71 3.87 8.39
N LEU A 89 7.74 2.55 8.56
CA LEU A 89 7.05 1.89 9.65
C LEU A 89 7.71 2.26 11.00
N LEU A 90 6.92 2.74 11.93
CA LEU A 90 7.37 3.12 13.28
C LEU A 90 7.11 2.02 14.32
N GLY A 91 6.38 0.96 13.95
CA GLY A 91 6.02 -0.15 14.82
C GLY A 91 5.45 -1.31 14.01
N TYR A 92 5.10 -2.39 14.70
CA TYR A 92 4.55 -3.58 14.06
C TYR A 92 3.23 -3.31 13.36
N VAL A 93 3.11 -3.84 12.14
CA VAL A 93 1.88 -3.79 11.35
C VAL A 93 0.85 -4.74 11.97
N ASP A 94 -0.37 -4.26 12.13
CA ASP A 94 -1.50 -5.08 12.52
C ASP A 94 -2.02 -5.87 11.31
N GLN A 95 -1.42 -7.05 11.08
CA GLN A 95 -1.81 -7.93 9.97
C GLN A 95 -3.27 -8.35 10.07
N LYS A 96 -3.79 -8.56 11.30
CA LYS A 96 -5.20 -8.94 11.49
C LYS A 96 -6.16 -7.87 10.99
N ALA A 97 -5.79 -6.59 11.14
CA ALA A 97 -6.59 -5.50 10.60
C ALA A 97 -6.59 -5.50 9.06
N ILE A 98 -5.46 -5.81 8.42
CA ILE A 98 -5.38 -5.96 6.96
C ILE A 98 -6.21 -7.14 6.47
N ASP A 99 -6.09 -8.30 7.11
CA ASP A 99 -6.87 -9.50 6.78
C ASP A 99 -8.38 -9.25 6.94
N GLN A 100 -8.76 -8.52 7.98
CA GLN A 100 -10.15 -8.13 8.20
C GLN A 100 -10.66 -7.17 7.11
N CYS A 101 -9.83 -6.24 6.62
CA CYS A 101 -10.18 -5.38 5.49
C CYS A 101 -10.42 -6.21 4.22
N MET A 102 -9.56 -7.17 3.91
CA MET A 102 -9.74 -8.05 2.76
C MET A 102 -11.04 -8.87 2.87
N GLN A 103 -11.34 -9.39 4.06
CA GLN A 103 -12.60 -10.09 4.30
C GLN A 103 -13.81 -9.18 4.04
N TRP A 104 -13.79 -7.95 4.52
CA TRP A 104 -14.89 -7.01 4.26
C TRP A 104 -15.05 -6.66 2.78
N MET A 105 -13.95 -6.54 2.04
CA MET A 105 -13.97 -6.31 0.60
C MET A 105 -14.54 -7.52 -0.17
N GLU A 106 -14.33 -8.75 0.33
CA GLU A 106 -14.98 -9.95 -0.22
C GLU A 106 -16.47 -9.99 0.07
N GLU A 107 -16.88 -9.59 1.29
CA GLU A 107 -18.28 -9.58 1.72
C GLU A 107 -19.08 -8.46 1.05
N ASP A 108 -18.46 -7.32 0.77
CA ASP A 108 -19.07 -6.13 0.19
C ASP A 108 -18.20 -5.54 -0.93
N GLY A 109 -18.53 -5.85 -2.17
CA GLY A 109 -17.82 -5.37 -3.36
C GLY A 109 -17.89 -3.84 -3.59
N ASN A 110 -18.64 -3.10 -2.78
CA ASN A 110 -18.63 -1.63 -2.81
C ASN A 110 -17.47 -1.02 -2.01
N ILE A 111 -16.73 -1.81 -1.23
CA ILE A 111 -15.55 -1.35 -0.52
C ILE A 111 -14.36 -1.42 -1.47
N ALA A 112 -14.00 -0.29 -2.05
CA ALA A 112 -12.86 -0.20 -2.98
C ALA A 112 -11.53 0.02 -2.28
N VAL A 113 -11.52 0.64 -1.08
CA VAL A 113 -10.28 0.99 -0.37
C VAL A 113 -10.47 1.00 1.15
N CYS A 114 -9.47 0.48 1.86
CA CYS A 114 -9.30 0.62 3.31
C CYS A 114 -8.01 1.37 3.59
N ARG A 115 -8.09 2.57 4.16
CA ARG A 115 -6.91 3.32 4.56
C ARG A 115 -6.30 2.70 5.82
N LEU A 116 -5.01 2.42 5.79
CA LEU A 116 -4.28 1.75 6.86
C LEU A 116 -3.59 2.72 7.82
N CYS A 117 -3.54 3.99 7.46
CA CYS A 117 -3.05 5.05 8.33
C CYS A 117 -4.05 6.21 8.37
N THR A 118 -4.08 6.93 9.48
CA THR A 118 -5.07 7.97 9.70
C THR A 118 -4.43 9.22 10.24
N SER A 119 -4.57 10.31 9.52
CA SER A 119 -4.17 11.65 9.98
C SER A 119 -5.33 12.48 10.55
N ASN A 120 -6.59 12.04 10.42
CA ASN A 120 -7.77 12.85 10.76
C ASN A 120 -8.96 12.00 11.26
N LEU A 121 -8.71 11.01 12.11
CA LEU A 121 -9.76 10.15 12.70
C LEU A 121 -10.87 10.95 13.38
N ASP A 122 -10.52 12.08 14.03
CA ASP A 122 -11.47 12.91 14.77
C ASP A 122 -12.60 13.47 13.90
N LYS A 123 -12.38 13.55 12.58
CA LYS A 123 -13.38 14.00 11.61
C LYS A 123 -14.29 12.87 11.13
N LEU A 124 -13.89 11.61 11.30
CA LEU A 124 -14.62 10.44 10.86
C LEU A 124 -15.48 9.91 12.00
N LYS A 125 -16.75 10.27 12.04
CA LYS A 125 -17.65 9.98 13.16
C LYS A 125 -18.31 8.61 13.09
N LYS A 126 -18.56 8.09 11.87
CA LYS A 126 -19.34 6.87 11.66
C LYS A 126 -18.46 5.62 11.72
N PRO A 127 -18.61 4.76 12.75
CA PRO A 127 -17.87 3.51 12.82
C PRO A 127 -18.32 2.56 11.70
N TRP A 128 -17.40 1.73 11.25
CA TRP A 128 -17.68 0.60 10.37
C TRP A 128 -17.84 -0.67 11.20
N LYS A 129 -19.06 -1.22 11.26
CA LYS A 129 -19.39 -2.38 12.11
C LYS A 129 -18.89 -2.12 13.57
N ASP A 130 -18.56 -3.15 14.30
CA ASP A 130 -17.99 -3.07 15.66
C ASP A 130 -16.44 -3.06 15.60
N SER A 131 -15.88 -2.11 14.86
CA SER A 131 -14.44 -2.02 14.63
C SER A 131 -13.88 -0.63 14.91
N ASN A 132 -12.55 -0.54 14.91
CA ASN A 132 -11.84 0.74 14.99
C ASN A 132 -11.86 1.51 13.65
N PHE A 133 -12.33 0.89 12.57
CA PHE A 133 -12.46 1.57 11.29
C PHE A 133 -13.62 2.56 11.26
N ARG A 134 -13.47 3.57 10.41
CA ARG A 134 -14.48 4.62 10.22
C ARG A 134 -14.78 4.77 8.74
N ILE A 135 -16.03 5.11 8.43
CA ILE A 135 -16.44 5.40 7.06
C ILE A 135 -15.98 6.80 6.68
N ALA A 136 -15.27 6.90 5.55
CA ALA A 136 -15.02 8.18 4.90
C ALA A 136 -16.21 8.54 4.02
N GLU A 137 -17.03 9.48 4.48
CA GLU A 137 -18.20 9.97 3.73
C GLU A 137 -17.78 10.74 2.47
N ALA A 138 -18.71 10.87 1.51
CA ALA A 138 -18.38 11.39 0.18
C ALA A 138 -17.90 12.85 0.15
N ASP A 139 -18.32 13.65 1.14
CA ASP A 139 -18.02 15.07 1.29
C ASP A 139 -16.72 15.35 2.06
N ILE A 140 -16.05 14.31 2.57
CA ILE A 140 -14.79 14.48 3.30
C ILE A 140 -13.67 14.79 2.32
N GLN A 141 -13.00 15.92 2.57
CA GLN A 141 -11.80 16.32 1.84
C GLN A 141 -10.68 15.26 2.01
N TYR A 142 -9.96 14.96 0.94
CA TYR A 142 -8.95 13.89 0.89
C TYR A 142 -9.50 12.50 1.21
N ARG A 143 -10.72 12.21 0.77
CA ARG A 143 -11.33 10.88 0.86
C ARG A 143 -10.46 9.81 0.21
N LEU A 144 -9.85 10.14 -0.92
CA LEU A 144 -8.81 9.35 -1.58
C LEU A 144 -7.52 10.16 -1.54
N ASP A 145 -6.49 9.59 -0.98
CA ASP A 145 -5.15 10.16 -0.95
C ASP A 145 -4.09 9.06 -1.19
N THR A 146 -2.84 9.49 -1.25
CA THR A 146 -1.69 8.61 -1.51
C THR A 146 -1.09 8.00 -0.24
N GLN A 147 -1.80 8.02 0.88
CA GLN A 147 -1.34 7.37 2.10
C GLN A 147 -1.47 5.85 1.99
N ALA A 148 -0.78 5.13 2.90
CA ALA A 148 -0.83 3.68 2.92
C ALA A 148 -2.28 3.17 3.01
N ALA A 149 -2.69 2.38 2.02
CA ALA A 149 -4.04 1.87 1.89
C ALA A 149 -4.06 0.49 1.22
N LEU A 150 -5.05 -0.31 1.58
CA LEU A 150 -5.40 -1.55 0.90
C LEU A 150 -6.47 -1.24 -0.14
N TRP A 151 -6.22 -1.65 -1.38
CA TRP A 151 -7.11 -1.49 -2.54
C TRP A 151 -7.58 -2.84 -3.06
N ASN A 152 -8.81 -2.86 -3.55
CA ASN A 152 -9.44 -3.98 -4.26
C ASN A 152 -9.56 -3.66 -5.74
#